data_d519bac397de44e1ca8a4d67cb1824ec
#
_entry.id   d519bac397de44e1ca8a4d67cb1824ec
#
_cell.length_a   1.000
_cell.length_b   1.000
_cell.length_c   1.000
_cell.angle_alpha   90.00
_cell.angle_beta   90.00
_cell.angle_gamma   90.00
#
_symmetry.space_group_name_H-M   'P 1'
#
loop_
_entity.id
_entity.type
_entity.pdbx_description
1 polymer ?
#
loop_
_entity_poly.entity_id
_entity_poly.type
_entity_poly.pdbx_seq_one_letter_code
_entity_poly.pdbx_strand_id
1 'polypeptide(L)'
;MSGQSSGGFDVVIVGGGLMGSLSALRLADAGRRVLVLEKAVPGAEASSAAAGILAGQSESKSDGPLFDISVESRERYVALAAELRERVGIDVGFRRCGVIEVAETEQALDELERTFAWQRTKGHRVERIEASALRSIEPQLNPGFAGAIALPDDGQVDPPTLVTAIAQAAERAGATFRAGTTVRSVLVENGVARGVEVEDGRIDAGHVVIAAGAWSSLVQGATIASSAVKPARGQIVELSLRTPPFKSVVFGRGGYAVPRPDGRVLCGSTLEFVGFQKDVTVGGLAKILGTITGLAPSLADAKVNRTWSNFRPFSSDGAALVGDAGIANLTLATGHHRSGILLAPATAERVRAHVIDGRTDANSPWNPSRRTSS
;
A
#
# COMPACT_ATOMS: atom_id res chain seq x y z
N MET A 1 -42.78 -16.00 -18.13
CA MET A 1 -41.67 -16.24 -17.20
C MET A 1 -40.40 -16.10 -18.02
N SER A 2 -39.86 -14.91 -18.08
CA SER A 2 -38.65 -14.59 -18.85
C SER A 2 -37.43 -15.06 -18.02
N GLY A 3 -36.72 -16.09 -18.52
CA GLY A 3 -35.49 -16.56 -17.96
C GLY A 3 -34.47 -15.44 -17.96
N GLN A 4 -34.11 -14.95 -16.78
CA GLN A 4 -32.89 -14.17 -16.62
C GLN A 4 -31.72 -15.12 -16.95
N SER A 5 -31.05 -14.85 -18.06
CA SER A 5 -29.76 -15.46 -18.38
C SER A 5 -28.83 -15.18 -17.22
N SER A 6 -28.42 -16.23 -16.53
CA SER A 6 -27.40 -16.18 -15.48
C SER A 6 -26.04 -15.88 -16.11
N GLY A 7 -25.84 -14.66 -16.56
CA GLY A 7 -24.56 -14.20 -17.05
C GLY A 7 -23.61 -14.01 -15.87
N GLY A 8 -22.77 -15.02 -15.58
CA GLY A 8 -21.73 -14.95 -14.57
C GLY A 8 -20.78 -13.77 -14.79
N PHE A 9 -20.03 -13.38 -13.79
CA PHE A 9 -19.01 -12.35 -13.90
C PHE A 9 -17.80 -12.86 -14.68
N ASP A 10 -17.18 -11.99 -15.48
CA ASP A 10 -15.94 -12.33 -16.17
C ASP A 10 -14.80 -12.45 -15.15
N VAL A 11 -14.80 -11.58 -14.13
CA VAL A 11 -13.80 -11.57 -13.05
C VAL A 11 -14.47 -11.37 -11.70
N VAL A 12 -14.12 -12.21 -10.73
CA VAL A 12 -14.42 -12.00 -9.31
C VAL A 12 -13.13 -11.64 -8.57
N ILE A 13 -13.15 -10.53 -7.83
CA ILE A 13 -12.03 -10.06 -7.00
C ILE A 13 -12.38 -10.25 -5.54
N VAL A 14 -11.53 -10.95 -4.81
CA VAL A 14 -11.67 -11.20 -3.37
C VAL A 14 -10.90 -10.15 -2.59
N GLY A 15 -11.62 -9.21 -1.96
CA GLY A 15 -11.09 -8.08 -1.20
C GLY A 15 -11.22 -6.74 -1.92
N GLY A 16 -11.97 -5.82 -1.30
CA GLY A 16 -12.22 -4.45 -1.76
C GLY A 16 -11.21 -3.43 -1.20
N GLY A 17 -9.99 -3.85 -0.85
CA GLY A 17 -8.89 -2.96 -0.51
C GLY A 17 -8.32 -2.27 -1.75
N LEU A 18 -7.27 -1.47 -1.58
CA LEU A 18 -6.66 -0.69 -2.65
C LEU A 18 -6.27 -1.55 -3.87
N MET A 19 -5.68 -2.74 -3.64
CA MET A 19 -5.29 -3.65 -4.73
C MET A 19 -6.49 -4.13 -5.51
N GLY A 20 -7.53 -4.62 -4.82
CA GLY A 20 -8.74 -5.11 -5.48
C GLY A 20 -9.52 -4.02 -6.18
N SER A 21 -9.72 -2.87 -5.55
CA SER A 21 -10.48 -1.76 -6.13
C SER A 21 -9.80 -1.16 -7.35
N LEU A 22 -8.47 -0.96 -7.33
CA LEU A 22 -7.75 -0.43 -8.50
C LEU A 22 -7.66 -1.46 -9.62
N SER A 23 -7.50 -2.74 -9.29
CA SER A 23 -7.59 -3.82 -10.30
C SER A 23 -8.99 -3.88 -10.92
N ALA A 24 -10.05 -3.72 -10.11
CA ALA A 24 -11.42 -3.66 -10.61
C ALA A 24 -11.63 -2.51 -11.59
N LEU A 25 -11.11 -1.31 -11.28
CA LEU A 25 -11.15 -0.16 -12.18
C LEU A 25 -10.49 -0.49 -13.53
N ARG A 26 -9.26 -1.01 -13.52
CA ARG A 26 -8.51 -1.33 -14.75
C ARG A 26 -9.15 -2.45 -15.58
N LEU A 27 -9.78 -3.43 -14.94
CA LEU A 27 -10.49 -4.52 -15.61
C LEU A 27 -11.84 -4.07 -16.17
N ALA A 28 -12.59 -3.23 -15.45
CA ALA A 28 -13.83 -2.64 -15.93
C ALA A 28 -13.58 -1.70 -17.12
N ASP A 29 -12.53 -0.86 -17.06
CA ASP A 29 -12.10 -0.05 -18.20
C ASP A 29 -11.72 -0.89 -19.44
N ALA A 30 -11.26 -2.13 -19.23
CA ALA A 30 -11.01 -3.11 -20.30
C ALA A 30 -12.28 -3.88 -20.75
N GLY A 31 -13.46 -3.46 -20.32
CA GLY A 31 -14.76 -4.03 -20.71
C GLY A 31 -15.13 -5.33 -20.02
N ARG A 32 -14.49 -5.70 -18.89
CA ARG A 32 -14.84 -6.91 -18.13
C ARG A 32 -15.97 -6.63 -17.14
N ARG A 33 -16.90 -7.59 -16.99
CA ARG A 33 -17.89 -7.58 -15.92
C ARG A 33 -17.20 -8.03 -14.61
N VAL A 34 -16.95 -7.06 -13.74
CA VAL A 34 -16.17 -7.29 -12.50
C VAL A 34 -17.07 -7.27 -11.28
N LEU A 35 -16.92 -8.26 -10.40
CA LEU A 35 -17.50 -8.28 -9.06
C LEU A 35 -16.41 -8.26 -8.02
N VAL A 36 -16.44 -7.27 -7.13
CA VAL A 36 -15.57 -7.20 -5.95
C VAL A 36 -16.35 -7.67 -4.73
N LEU A 37 -15.84 -8.68 -4.03
CA LEU A 37 -16.39 -9.20 -2.79
C LEU A 37 -15.55 -8.72 -1.61
N GLU A 38 -16.17 -7.97 -0.71
CA GLU A 38 -15.50 -7.41 0.45
C GLU A 38 -16.23 -7.83 1.75
N LYS A 39 -15.48 -8.38 2.72
CA LYS A 39 -16.03 -8.88 3.99
C LYS A 39 -16.69 -7.79 4.86
N ALA A 40 -16.21 -6.54 4.73
CA ALA A 40 -16.74 -5.41 5.49
C ALA A 40 -17.21 -4.30 4.52
N VAL A 41 -16.48 -3.19 4.46
CA VAL A 41 -16.66 -2.13 3.47
C VAL A 41 -15.36 -1.89 2.71
N PRO A 42 -15.40 -1.46 1.44
CA PRO A 42 -14.19 -1.21 0.68
C PRO A 42 -13.20 -0.32 1.42
N GLY A 43 -11.95 -0.78 1.51
CA GLY A 43 -10.86 -0.05 2.16
C GLY A 43 -10.80 -0.10 3.68
N ALA A 44 -11.70 -0.78 4.38
CA ALA A 44 -11.81 -0.79 5.86
C ALA A 44 -10.55 -1.22 6.62
N GLU A 45 -9.62 -1.91 5.95
CA GLU A 45 -8.44 -2.49 6.58
C GLU A 45 -7.15 -1.70 6.25
N ALA A 46 -6.07 -2.39 5.91
CA ALA A 46 -4.74 -1.80 5.72
C ALA A 46 -4.71 -0.59 4.78
N SER A 47 -5.58 -0.57 3.79
CA SER A 47 -5.60 0.47 2.75
C SER A 47 -5.92 1.85 3.32
N SER A 48 -6.97 1.98 4.15
CA SER A 48 -7.29 3.27 4.78
C SER A 48 -6.48 3.54 6.06
N ALA A 49 -5.90 2.49 6.65
CA ALA A 49 -5.09 2.63 7.87
C ALA A 49 -3.65 3.08 7.60
N ALA A 50 -3.21 3.09 6.36
CA ALA A 50 -1.84 3.44 5.99
C ALA A 50 -1.55 4.94 6.11
N ALA A 51 -0.29 5.30 6.30
CA ALA A 51 0.15 6.70 6.34
C ALA A 51 0.21 7.36 4.95
N GLY A 52 0.18 6.59 3.86
CA GLY A 52 0.11 7.11 2.50
C GLY A 52 1.43 7.59 1.91
N ILE A 53 2.55 7.15 2.43
CA ILE A 53 3.87 7.53 1.92
C ILE A 53 4.13 6.84 0.59
N LEU A 54 4.61 7.59 -0.39
CA LEU A 54 5.05 7.14 -1.70
C LEU A 54 6.58 7.11 -1.75
N ALA A 55 7.15 6.16 -1.01
CA ALA A 55 8.57 6.04 -0.70
C ALA A 55 9.31 5.18 -1.73
N GLY A 56 9.27 5.56 -3.00
CA GLY A 56 9.94 4.82 -4.08
C GLY A 56 11.46 4.74 -3.89
N GLN A 57 12.05 5.80 -3.37
CA GLN A 57 13.47 5.90 -3.12
C GLN A 57 13.85 5.60 -1.67
N SER A 58 13.17 6.22 -0.70
CA SER A 58 13.55 6.13 0.72
C SER A 58 13.42 4.72 1.31
N GLU A 59 12.47 3.91 0.85
CA GLU A 59 12.33 2.52 1.30
C GLU A 59 13.20 1.53 0.49
N SER A 60 13.92 1.97 -0.54
CA SER A 60 14.77 1.13 -1.39
C SER A 60 16.24 1.30 -1.02
N LYS A 61 16.78 0.35 -0.27
CA LYS A 61 18.15 0.40 0.24
C LYS A 61 19.19 -0.25 -0.69
N SER A 62 18.76 -0.93 -1.75
CA SER A 62 19.62 -1.58 -2.75
C SER A 62 19.03 -1.46 -4.15
N ASP A 63 19.90 -1.53 -5.15
CA ASP A 63 19.51 -1.60 -6.55
C ASP A 63 18.81 -2.93 -6.88
N GLY A 64 17.96 -2.92 -7.89
CA GLY A 64 17.31 -4.09 -8.42
C GLY A 64 15.88 -3.87 -8.89
N PRO A 65 15.22 -4.93 -9.40
CA PRO A 65 13.90 -4.84 -9.99
C PRO A 65 12.81 -4.30 -9.05
N LEU A 66 12.94 -4.51 -7.73
CA LEU A 66 11.98 -3.95 -6.76
C LEU A 66 12.07 -2.43 -6.68
N PHE A 67 13.26 -1.87 -6.79
CA PHE A 67 13.45 -0.42 -6.87
C PHE A 67 12.80 0.15 -8.13
N ASP A 68 13.09 -0.45 -9.28
CA ASP A 68 12.58 0.02 -10.58
C ASP A 68 11.03 0.00 -10.59
N ILE A 69 10.42 -1.07 -10.07
CA ILE A 69 8.96 -1.17 -9.90
C ILE A 69 8.42 -0.09 -8.93
N SER A 70 9.14 0.18 -7.85
CA SER A 70 8.73 1.18 -6.84
C SER A 70 8.73 2.59 -7.41
N VAL A 71 9.77 2.94 -8.15
CA VAL A 71 9.87 4.24 -8.83
C VAL A 71 8.82 4.35 -9.94
N GLU A 72 8.68 3.34 -10.79
CA GLU A 72 7.64 3.28 -11.84
C GLU A 72 6.25 3.50 -11.24
N SER A 73 5.94 2.78 -10.16
CA SER A 73 4.63 2.87 -9.52
C SER A 73 4.38 4.25 -8.89
N ARG A 74 5.41 4.87 -8.30
CA ARG A 74 5.33 6.25 -7.80
C ARG A 74 4.99 7.24 -8.91
N GLU A 75 5.68 7.15 -10.05
CA GLU A 75 5.44 8.06 -11.17
C GLU A 75 4.01 7.96 -11.72
N ARG A 76 3.41 6.77 -11.69
CA ARG A 76 2.01 6.55 -12.12
C ARG A 76 0.98 7.28 -11.27
N TYR A 77 1.33 7.73 -10.05
CA TYR A 77 0.41 8.49 -9.20
C TYR A 77 0.04 9.86 -9.75
N VAL A 78 0.88 10.47 -10.57
CA VAL A 78 0.57 11.76 -11.24
C VAL A 78 -0.68 11.59 -12.11
N ALA A 79 -0.65 10.60 -12.99
CA ALA A 79 -1.78 10.31 -13.88
C ALA A 79 -3.00 9.79 -13.12
N LEU A 80 -2.80 8.90 -12.15
CA LEU A 80 -3.89 8.34 -11.34
C LEU A 80 -4.64 9.43 -10.56
N ALA A 81 -3.92 10.37 -9.94
CA ALA A 81 -4.56 11.45 -9.19
C ALA A 81 -5.38 12.38 -10.10
N ALA A 82 -4.86 12.70 -11.30
CA ALA A 82 -5.59 13.47 -12.31
C ALA A 82 -6.83 12.72 -12.81
N GLU A 83 -6.69 11.43 -13.13
CA GLU A 83 -7.78 10.55 -13.56
C GLU A 83 -8.92 10.50 -12.53
N LEU A 84 -8.59 10.30 -11.24
CA LEU A 84 -9.60 10.23 -10.19
C LEU A 84 -10.32 11.57 -9.98
N ARG A 85 -9.59 12.68 -10.06
CA ARG A 85 -10.20 14.02 -10.00
C ARG A 85 -11.17 14.24 -11.16
N GLU A 86 -10.82 13.82 -12.36
CA GLU A 86 -11.69 13.93 -13.54
C GLU A 86 -12.91 13.02 -13.44
N ARG A 87 -12.73 11.74 -13.11
CA ARG A 87 -13.81 10.73 -13.09
C ARG A 87 -14.80 10.93 -11.95
N VAL A 88 -14.33 11.29 -10.76
CA VAL A 88 -15.17 11.30 -9.54
C VAL A 88 -15.16 12.63 -8.79
N GLY A 89 -14.36 13.61 -9.21
CA GLY A 89 -14.28 14.93 -8.56
C GLY A 89 -13.51 14.94 -7.24
N ILE A 90 -12.77 13.88 -6.91
CA ILE A 90 -12.11 13.74 -5.62
C ILE A 90 -10.60 14.02 -5.76
N ASP A 91 -10.09 14.95 -4.95
CA ASP A 91 -8.66 15.16 -4.77
C ASP A 91 -8.13 14.16 -3.73
N VAL A 92 -7.29 13.24 -4.16
CA VAL A 92 -6.70 12.18 -3.32
C VAL A 92 -5.51 12.66 -2.48
N GLY A 93 -5.25 13.96 -2.44
CA GLY A 93 -4.17 14.54 -1.65
C GLY A 93 -2.78 14.13 -2.13
N PHE A 94 -2.61 13.82 -3.42
CA PHE A 94 -1.29 13.50 -3.98
C PHE A 94 -0.38 14.71 -3.93
N ARG A 95 0.80 14.53 -3.33
CA ARG A 95 1.84 15.58 -3.21
C ARG A 95 3.22 14.96 -3.39
N ARG A 96 4.00 15.53 -4.31
CA ARG A 96 5.43 15.27 -4.42
C ARG A 96 6.16 16.26 -3.50
N CYS A 97 6.11 15.98 -2.19
CA CYS A 97 6.65 16.86 -1.15
C CYS A 97 8.04 16.43 -0.65
N GLY A 98 8.58 15.37 -1.21
CA GLY A 98 9.84 14.78 -0.76
C GLY A 98 9.73 13.95 0.52
N VAL A 99 10.76 13.16 0.73
CA VAL A 99 11.07 12.49 2.01
C VAL A 99 12.42 13.02 2.49
N ILE A 100 12.53 13.28 3.79
CA ILE A 100 13.79 13.61 4.47
C ILE A 100 14.08 12.50 5.48
N GLU A 101 15.25 11.84 5.36
CA GLU A 101 15.77 10.94 6.39
C GLU A 101 16.79 11.69 7.24
N VAL A 102 16.46 11.96 8.50
CA VAL A 102 17.32 12.72 9.43
C VAL A 102 18.39 11.84 10.07
N ALA A 103 19.57 12.41 10.31
CA ALA A 103 20.70 11.77 10.97
C ALA A 103 21.04 12.48 12.27
N GLU A 104 21.23 11.70 13.35
CA GLU A 104 21.59 12.21 14.69
C GLU A 104 23.07 12.59 14.80
N THR A 105 23.94 11.98 13.99
CA THR A 105 25.40 12.18 13.98
C THR A 105 25.91 12.28 12.55
N GLU A 106 27.10 12.88 12.37
CA GLU A 106 27.78 12.93 11.06
C GLU A 106 28.02 11.53 10.50
N GLN A 107 28.43 10.58 11.36
CA GLN A 107 28.61 9.19 10.93
C GLN A 107 27.29 8.60 10.36
N ALA A 108 26.15 8.84 11.03
CA ALA A 108 24.85 8.38 10.54
C ALA A 108 24.45 9.08 9.21
N LEU A 109 24.80 10.35 9.05
CA LEU A 109 24.58 11.10 7.81
C LEU A 109 25.39 10.50 6.66
N ASP A 110 26.66 10.19 6.89
CA ASP A 110 27.52 9.54 5.89
C ASP A 110 27.03 8.12 5.54
N GLU A 111 26.48 7.39 6.52
CA GLU A 111 25.88 6.07 6.28
C GLU A 111 24.61 6.18 5.41
N LEU A 112 23.75 7.15 5.68
CA LEU A 112 22.59 7.43 4.86
C LEU A 112 22.99 7.84 3.44
N GLU A 113 23.98 8.72 3.30
CA GLU A 113 24.44 9.11 1.98
C GLU A 113 24.96 7.92 1.16
N ARG A 114 25.79 7.06 1.77
CA ARG A 114 26.28 5.84 1.12
C ARG A 114 25.13 4.90 0.73
N THR A 115 24.09 4.81 1.59
CA THR A 115 22.93 3.97 1.34
C THR A 115 22.17 4.39 0.07
N PHE A 116 22.12 5.68 -0.23
CA PHE A 116 21.35 6.21 -1.37
C PHE A 116 22.20 6.65 -2.56
N ALA A 117 23.54 6.70 -2.43
CA ALA A 117 24.44 7.23 -3.48
C ALA A 117 24.25 6.54 -4.83
N TRP A 118 24.03 5.24 -4.84
CA TRP A 118 23.79 4.46 -6.07
C TRP A 118 22.56 4.94 -6.86
N GLN A 119 21.56 5.54 -6.20
CA GLN A 119 20.37 6.06 -6.89
C GLN A 119 20.69 7.25 -7.79
N ARG A 120 21.74 8.03 -7.46
CA ARG A 120 22.23 9.12 -8.33
C ARG A 120 22.75 8.58 -9.66
N THR A 121 23.37 7.40 -9.67
CA THR A 121 23.87 6.78 -10.92
C THR A 121 22.74 6.32 -11.84
N LYS A 122 21.53 6.18 -11.30
CA LYS A 122 20.31 5.91 -12.06
C LYS A 122 19.53 7.19 -12.42
N GLY A 123 20.08 8.37 -12.17
CA GLY A 123 19.46 9.65 -12.50
C GLY A 123 18.44 10.16 -11.48
N HIS A 124 18.33 9.53 -10.31
CA HIS A 124 17.41 9.98 -9.27
C HIS A 124 18.05 11.04 -8.36
N ARG A 125 17.26 12.00 -7.91
CA ARG A 125 17.71 13.05 -7.01
C ARG A 125 17.90 12.48 -5.60
N VAL A 126 19.10 12.64 -5.08
CA VAL A 126 19.49 12.35 -3.69
C VAL A 126 20.34 13.50 -3.21
N GLU A 127 19.86 14.24 -2.23
CA GLU A 127 20.49 15.49 -1.78
C GLU A 127 20.91 15.34 -0.32
N ARG A 128 22.18 15.63 -0.02
CA ARG A 128 22.67 15.76 1.36
C ARG A 128 22.33 17.16 1.86
N ILE A 129 21.76 17.24 3.05
CA ILE A 129 21.37 18.47 3.71
C ILE A 129 22.15 18.58 5.01
N GLU A 130 23.03 19.56 5.10
CA GLU A 130 23.79 19.84 6.30
C GLU A 130 22.92 20.46 7.40
N ALA A 131 23.34 20.35 8.68
CA ALA A 131 22.54 20.77 9.84
C ALA A 131 22.02 22.21 9.76
N SER A 132 22.81 23.17 9.26
CA SER A 132 22.39 24.57 9.12
C SER A 132 21.28 24.75 8.10
N ALA A 133 21.39 24.09 6.95
CA ALA A 133 20.39 24.10 5.90
C ALA A 133 19.10 23.37 6.35
N LEU A 134 19.22 22.24 7.04
CA LEU A 134 18.09 21.49 7.57
C LEU A 134 17.23 22.35 8.50
N ARG A 135 17.86 23.09 9.43
CA ARG A 135 17.17 24.03 10.32
C ARG A 135 16.41 25.15 9.58
N SER A 136 16.90 25.55 8.42
CA SER A 136 16.24 26.56 7.58
C SER A 136 15.06 26.00 6.78
N ILE A 137 15.18 24.77 6.31
CA ILE A 137 14.17 24.09 5.47
C ILE A 137 13.01 23.58 6.33
N GLU A 138 13.32 22.91 7.46
CA GLU A 138 12.38 22.29 8.39
C GLU A 138 12.66 22.78 9.83
N PRO A 139 12.29 24.00 10.17
CA PRO A 139 12.70 24.65 11.43
C PRO A 139 12.09 24.02 12.69
N GLN A 140 11.06 23.17 12.55
CA GLN A 140 10.44 22.46 13.65
C GLN A 140 11.16 21.13 14.01
N LEU A 141 12.08 20.67 13.18
CA LEU A 141 12.89 19.49 13.48
C LEU A 141 13.82 19.76 14.65
N ASN A 142 14.18 18.70 15.37
CA ASN A 142 15.13 18.77 16.46
C ASN A 142 16.46 19.38 15.96
N PRO A 143 16.89 20.52 16.56
CA PRO A 143 18.10 21.22 16.12
C PRO A 143 19.40 20.42 16.34
N GLY A 144 19.34 19.32 17.11
CA GLY A 144 20.45 18.42 17.36
C GLY A 144 20.80 17.46 16.23
N PHE A 145 20.01 17.41 15.15
CA PHE A 145 20.37 16.58 13.99
C PHE A 145 21.61 17.13 13.28
N ALA A 146 22.53 16.22 12.92
CA ALA A 146 23.73 16.53 12.13
C ALA A 146 23.37 16.93 10.69
N GLY A 147 22.28 16.40 10.16
CA GLY A 147 21.78 16.69 8.83
C GLY A 147 20.71 15.70 8.40
N ALA A 148 20.51 15.62 7.09
CA ALA A 148 19.55 14.69 6.49
C ALA A 148 19.95 14.31 5.06
N ILE A 149 19.36 13.22 4.56
CA ILE A 149 19.29 12.94 3.12
C ILE A 149 17.88 13.23 2.64
N ALA A 150 17.75 14.08 1.64
CA ALA A 150 16.48 14.34 0.99
C ALA A 150 16.34 13.52 -0.30
N LEU A 151 15.14 13.02 -0.51
CA LEU A 151 14.68 12.28 -1.68
C LEU A 151 13.47 13.04 -2.26
N PRO A 152 13.72 14.08 -3.07
CA PRO A 152 12.71 15.07 -3.44
C PRO A 152 11.57 14.51 -4.31
N ASP A 153 11.80 13.38 -4.99
CA ASP A 153 10.79 12.77 -5.88
C ASP A 153 9.79 11.90 -5.14
N ASP A 154 10.07 11.50 -3.91
CA ASP A 154 9.13 10.81 -3.05
C ASP A 154 8.00 11.75 -2.59
N GLY A 155 6.93 11.19 -2.05
CA GLY A 155 5.77 12.01 -1.70
C GLY A 155 4.73 11.26 -0.86
N GLN A 156 3.49 11.69 -0.98
CA GLN A 156 2.37 11.12 -0.23
C GLN A 156 1.04 11.25 -0.96
N VAL A 157 0.06 10.45 -0.52
CA VAL A 157 -1.38 10.56 -0.81
C VAL A 157 -2.17 10.46 0.48
N ASP A 158 -3.46 10.78 0.46
CA ASP A 158 -4.40 10.49 1.57
C ASP A 158 -5.08 9.15 1.31
N PRO A 159 -4.72 8.05 2.02
CA PRO A 159 -5.19 6.72 1.67
C PRO A 159 -6.70 6.51 1.82
N PRO A 160 -7.40 7.01 2.85
CA PRO A 160 -8.85 6.88 2.92
C PRO A 160 -9.55 7.50 1.72
N THR A 161 -9.13 8.71 1.34
CA THR A 161 -9.66 9.43 0.19
C THR A 161 -9.31 8.73 -1.13
N LEU A 162 -8.08 8.20 -1.25
CA LEU A 162 -7.65 7.44 -2.42
C LEU A 162 -8.50 6.19 -2.65
N VAL A 163 -8.72 5.38 -1.62
CA VAL A 163 -9.52 4.14 -1.75
C VAL A 163 -10.97 4.46 -2.10
N THR A 164 -11.56 5.49 -1.48
CA THR A 164 -12.91 5.93 -1.80
C THR A 164 -13.02 6.38 -3.27
N ALA A 165 -12.07 7.20 -3.72
CA ALA A 165 -12.07 7.69 -5.10
C ALA A 165 -11.92 6.54 -6.12
N ILE A 166 -11.05 5.58 -5.85
CA ILE A 166 -10.84 4.41 -6.72
C ILE A 166 -12.08 3.52 -6.76
N ALA A 167 -12.70 3.23 -5.61
CA ALA A 167 -13.91 2.41 -5.56
C ALA A 167 -15.06 3.07 -6.37
N GLN A 168 -15.30 4.37 -6.17
CA GLN A 168 -16.30 5.11 -6.96
C GLN A 168 -15.97 5.16 -8.45
N ALA A 169 -14.69 5.32 -8.81
CA ALA A 169 -14.28 5.29 -10.21
C ALA A 169 -14.50 3.90 -10.84
N ALA A 170 -14.22 2.84 -10.10
CA ALA A 170 -14.48 1.46 -10.54
C ALA A 170 -15.98 1.19 -10.74
N GLU A 171 -16.84 1.66 -9.83
CA GLU A 171 -18.29 1.55 -9.97
C GLU A 171 -18.81 2.32 -11.19
N ARG A 172 -18.30 3.54 -11.43
CA ARG A 172 -18.62 4.30 -12.65
C ARG A 172 -18.15 3.63 -13.93
N ALA A 173 -17.06 2.86 -13.87
CA ALA A 173 -16.58 2.04 -14.97
C ALA A 173 -17.37 0.74 -15.15
N GLY A 174 -18.34 0.42 -14.28
CA GLY A 174 -19.23 -0.74 -14.37
C GLY A 174 -18.85 -1.91 -13.45
N ALA A 175 -17.86 -1.77 -12.56
CA ALA A 175 -17.58 -2.77 -11.55
C ALA A 175 -18.68 -2.79 -10.48
N THR A 176 -19.03 -3.97 -10.00
CA THR A 176 -19.99 -4.16 -8.90
C THR A 176 -19.24 -4.45 -7.60
N PHE A 177 -19.59 -3.77 -6.52
CA PHE A 177 -19.08 -4.07 -5.19
C PHE A 177 -20.16 -4.70 -4.33
N ARG A 178 -19.84 -5.83 -3.69
CA ARG A 178 -20.70 -6.49 -2.70
C ARG A 178 -19.96 -6.49 -1.36
N ALA A 179 -20.31 -5.53 -0.51
CA ALA A 179 -19.83 -5.42 0.87
C ALA A 179 -20.52 -6.45 1.76
N GLY A 180 -19.95 -6.73 2.94
CA GLY A 180 -20.49 -7.70 3.89
C GLY A 180 -20.40 -9.15 3.42
N THR A 181 -19.59 -9.46 2.40
CA THR A 181 -19.50 -10.78 1.80
C THR A 181 -18.12 -11.40 1.99
N THR A 182 -18.06 -12.44 2.82
CA THR A 182 -16.82 -13.18 3.07
C THR A 182 -16.69 -14.34 2.10
N VAL A 183 -15.58 -14.37 1.35
CA VAL A 183 -15.20 -15.51 0.51
C VAL A 183 -14.51 -16.57 1.38
N ARG A 184 -15.00 -17.80 1.35
CA ARG A 184 -14.45 -18.95 2.08
C ARG A 184 -13.37 -19.67 1.27
N SER A 185 -13.68 -19.94 0.00
CA SER A 185 -12.81 -20.73 -0.87
C SER A 185 -12.87 -20.26 -2.34
N VAL A 186 -11.82 -20.57 -3.08
CA VAL A 186 -11.82 -20.59 -4.55
C VAL A 186 -12.32 -21.96 -5.00
N LEU A 187 -13.27 -21.99 -5.92
CA LEU A 187 -13.78 -23.22 -6.52
C LEU A 187 -12.87 -23.61 -7.68
N VAL A 188 -12.15 -24.72 -7.51
CA VAL A 188 -11.20 -25.24 -8.50
C VAL A 188 -11.73 -26.56 -9.06
N GLU A 189 -11.90 -26.61 -10.38
CA GLU A 189 -12.37 -27.78 -11.10
C GLU A 189 -11.33 -28.13 -12.21
N ASN A 190 -10.77 -29.33 -12.15
CA ASN A 190 -9.75 -29.79 -13.10
C ASN A 190 -8.56 -28.84 -13.26
N GLY A 191 -8.06 -28.23 -12.15
CA GLY A 191 -6.93 -27.29 -12.16
C GLY A 191 -7.27 -25.88 -12.66
N VAL A 192 -8.55 -25.55 -12.82
CA VAL A 192 -9.03 -24.25 -13.29
C VAL A 192 -9.92 -23.61 -12.23
N ALA A 193 -9.68 -22.36 -11.86
CA ALA A 193 -10.58 -21.59 -11.02
C ALA A 193 -11.88 -21.27 -11.80
N ARG A 194 -13.03 -21.57 -11.20
CA ARG A 194 -14.36 -21.40 -11.79
C ARG A 194 -15.24 -20.42 -11.04
N GLY A 195 -14.78 -19.90 -9.91
CA GLY A 195 -15.52 -18.98 -9.07
C GLY A 195 -15.09 -19.09 -7.61
N VAL A 196 -15.96 -18.62 -6.75
CA VAL A 196 -15.73 -18.60 -5.30
C VAL A 196 -16.95 -19.10 -4.53
N GLU A 197 -16.71 -19.61 -3.32
CA GLU A 197 -17.74 -19.96 -2.35
C GLU A 197 -17.87 -18.84 -1.32
N VAL A 198 -19.11 -18.41 -1.10
CA VAL A 198 -19.49 -17.44 -0.07
C VAL A 198 -20.52 -18.08 0.87
N GLU A 199 -20.98 -17.36 1.90
CA GLU A 199 -21.95 -17.90 2.85
C GLU A 199 -23.26 -18.34 2.17
N ASP A 200 -23.74 -17.52 1.22
CA ASP A 200 -25.01 -17.73 0.53
C ASP A 200 -24.90 -18.64 -0.70
N GLY A 201 -23.77 -19.33 -0.89
CA GLY A 201 -23.56 -20.27 -1.97
C GLY A 201 -22.38 -19.98 -2.90
N ARG A 202 -22.51 -20.38 -4.16
CA ARG A 202 -21.47 -20.28 -5.21
C ARG A 202 -21.66 -19.04 -6.07
N ILE A 203 -20.56 -18.39 -6.43
CA ILE A 203 -20.51 -17.33 -7.44
C ILE A 203 -19.54 -17.76 -8.53
N ASP A 204 -20.05 -17.99 -9.73
CA ASP A 204 -19.26 -18.39 -10.89
C ASP A 204 -18.51 -17.21 -11.49
N ALA A 205 -17.29 -17.45 -11.95
CA ALA A 205 -16.41 -16.47 -12.59
C ALA A 205 -15.51 -17.09 -13.64
N GLY A 206 -15.26 -16.33 -14.71
CA GLY A 206 -14.25 -16.72 -15.70
C GLY A 206 -12.81 -16.61 -15.15
N HIS A 207 -12.57 -15.73 -14.19
CA HIS A 207 -11.27 -15.52 -13.53
C HIS A 207 -11.47 -15.08 -12.07
N VAL A 208 -10.57 -15.48 -11.17
CA VAL A 208 -10.57 -15.07 -9.77
C VAL A 208 -9.28 -14.32 -9.44
N VAL A 209 -9.40 -13.19 -8.74
CA VAL A 209 -8.24 -12.41 -8.24
C VAL A 209 -8.28 -12.39 -6.72
N ILE A 210 -7.21 -12.84 -6.06
CA ILE A 210 -7.07 -12.80 -4.60
C ILE A 210 -6.33 -11.53 -4.20
N ALA A 211 -7.08 -10.54 -3.67
CA ALA A 211 -6.60 -9.26 -3.18
C ALA A 211 -6.98 -9.05 -1.69
N ALA A 212 -7.08 -10.15 -0.91
CA ALA A 212 -7.58 -10.16 0.46
C ALA A 212 -6.56 -9.71 1.52
N GLY A 213 -5.47 -9.05 1.11
CA GLY A 213 -4.47 -8.47 2.01
C GLY A 213 -3.92 -9.50 3.01
N ALA A 214 -3.91 -9.17 4.30
CA ALA A 214 -3.40 -10.06 5.36
C ALA A 214 -4.21 -11.35 5.53
N TRP A 215 -5.42 -11.44 4.97
CA TRP A 215 -6.28 -12.62 5.00
C TRP A 215 -6.12 -13.53 3.78
N SER A 216 -5.26 -13.18 2.84
CA SER A 216 -5.12 -13.95 1.58
C SER A 216 -4.77 -15.42 1.81
N SER A 217 -3.92 -15.73 2.79
CA SER A 217 -3.57 -17.12 3.14
C SER A 217 -4.71 -17.90 3.83
N LEU A 218 -5.82 -17.25 4.20
CA LEU A 218 -6.99 -17.90 4.80
C LEU A 218 -8.06 -18.30 3.77
N VAL A 219 -7.94 -17.81 2.52
CA VAL A 219 -8.85 -18.18 1.43
C VAL A 219 -8.48 -19.59 0.96
N GLN A 220 -9.33 -20.57 1.23
CA GLN A 220 -9.07 -21.95 0.83
C GLN A 220 -9.04 -22.08 -0.70
N GLY A 221 -8.25 -23.02 -1.23
CA GLY A 221 -8.12 -23.22 -2.68
C GLY A 221 -7.30 -22.15 -3.43
N ALA A 222 -6.83 -21.10 -2.75
CA ALA A 222 -6.02 -20.05 -3.36
C ALA A 222 -4.54 -20.42 -3.56
N THR A 223 -4.11 -21.63 -3.17
CA THR A 223 -2.71 -22.15 -3.26
C THR A 223 -1.66 -21.30 -2.55
N ILE A 224 -2.10 -20.42 -1.65
CA ILE A 224 -1.19 -19.59 -0.84
C ILE A 224 -0.88 -20.37 0.44
N ALA A 225 0.40 -20.73 0.64
CA ALA A 225 0.82 -21.34 1.89
C ALA A 225 0.45 -20.45 3.09
N SER A 226 0.01 -21.04 4.20
CA SER A 226 -0.40 -20.29 5.40
C SER A 226 0.69 -19.39 5.97
N SER A 227 1.96 -19.70 5.67
CA SER A 227 3.14 -18.91 6.04
C SER A 227 3.50 -17.83 5.04
N ALA A 228 2.95 -17.85 3.82
CA ALA A 228 3.38 -16.95 2.73
C ALA A 228 2.97 -15.50 2.95
N VAL A 229 1.76 -15.27 3.49
CA VAL A 229 1.28 -13.94 3.85
C VAL A 229 0.77 -13.96 5.28
N LYS A 230 1.33 -13.12 6.14
CA LYS A 230 1.00 -13.03 7.57
C LYS A 230 0.53 -11.61 7.94
N PRO A 231 -0.34 -11.47 8.95
CA PRO A 231 -0.68 -10.16 9.50
C PRO A 231 0.51 -9.58 10.27
N ALA A 232 0.98 -8.41 9.86
CA ALA A 232 1.97 -7.63 10.59
C ALA A 232 1.30 -6.36 11.12
N ARG A 233 0.97 -6.35 12.43
CA ARG A 233 0.31 -5.22 13.08
C ARG A 233 1.21 -3.99 13.06
N GLY A 234 0.64 -2.84 12.71
CA GLY A 234 1.25 -1.53 12.87
C GLY A 234 0.29 -0.59 13.56
N GLN A 235 0.77 0.10 14.59
CA GLN A 235 0.03 1.14 15.29
C GLN A 235 0.41 2.51 14.73
N ILE A 236 -0.54 3.44 14.67
CA ILE A 236 -0.37 4.81 14.17
C ILE A 236 -1.08 5.76 15.14
N VAL A 237 -0.49 6.94 15.28
CA VAL A 237 -1.05 8.09 16.01
C VAL A 237 -1.28 9.21 15.01
N GLU A 238 -2.45 9.83 15.03
CA GLU A 238 -2.73 11.06 14.33
C GLU A 238 -2.71 12.22 15.32
N LEU A 239 -1.83 13.17 15.07
CA LEU A 239 -1.74 14.44 15.77
C LEU A 239 -2.43 15.55 14.97
N SER A 240 -2.79 16.64 15.64
CA SER A 240 -3.38 17.81 15.02
C SER A 240 -2.71 19.08 15.54
N LEU A 241 -2.33 19.94 14.62
CA LEU A 241 -1.74 21.25 14.85
C LEU A 241 -2.48 22.30 14.02
N ARG A 242 -2.31 23.58 14.35
CA ARG A 242 -2.90 24.69 13.57
C ARG A 242 -2.29 24.80 12.18
N THR A 243 -1.00 24.51 12.08
CA THR A 243 -0.23 24.51 10.82
C THR A 243 0.62 23.26 10.74
N PRO A 244 0.85 22.71 9.54
CA PRO A 244 1.74 21.58 9.36
C PRO A 244 3.15 21.93 9.90
N PRO A 245 3.75 21.05 10.74
CA PRO A 245 5.06 21.32 11.31
C PRO A 245 6.20 21.11 10.32
N PHE A 246 5.95 20.33 9.26
CA PHE A 246 6.92 19.97 8.22
C PHE A 246 6.32 20.20 6.84
N LYS A 247 7.20 20.42 5.87
CA LYS A 247 6.86 20.47 4.44
C LYS A 247 6.96 19.09 3.79
N SER A 248 7.94 18.31 4.25
CA SER A 248 8.29 16.99 3.75
C SER A 248 7.80 15.88 4.66
N VAL A 249 7.70 14.65 4.15
CA VAL A 249 7.63 13.47 5.01
C VAL A 249 8.97 13.29 5.70
N VAL A 250 8.97 13.10 7.02
CA VAL A 250 10.20 12.97 7.81
C VAL A 250 10.33 11.54 8.32
N PHE A 251 11.44 10.90 8.01
CA PHE A 251 11.88 9.65 8.59
C PHE A 251 13.00 9.90 9.60
N GLY A 252 12.94 9.23 10.73
CA GLY A 252 14.00 9.17 11.71
C GLY A 252 14.13 7.77 12.28
N ARG A 253 15.07 7.58 13.19
CA ARG A 253 15.30 6.28 13.81
C ARG A 253 14.05 5.76 14.52
N GLY A 254 13.43 4.73 13.96
CA GLY A 254 12.30 4.02 14.55
C GLY A 254 10.90 4.49 14.14
N GLY A 255 10.78 5.50 13.27
CA GLY A 255 9.47 5.95 12.82
C GLY A 255 9.48 7.08 11.80
N TYR A 256 8.29 7.62 11.54
CA TYR A 256 8.07 8.69 10.58
C TYR A 256 6.98 9.66 11.04
N ALA A 257 7.01 10.86 10.47
CA ALA A 257 5.95 11.87 10.55
C ALA A 257 5.51 12.27 9.13
N VAL A 258 4.21 12.17 8.86
CA VAL A 258 3.62 12.50 7.55
C VAL A 258 2.69 13.70 7.72
N PRO A 259 3.12 14.91 7.34
CA PRO A 259 2.33 16.12 7.48
C PRO A 259 1.23 16.19 6.42
N ARG A 260 0.04 16.62 6.82
CA ARG A 260 -1.09 16.92 5.93
C ARG A 260 -1.32 18.41 5.84
N PRO A 261 -1.82 18.94 4.70
CA PRO A 261 -2.07 20.39 4.54
C PRO A 261 -3.05 20.98 5.56
N ASP A 262 -3.95 20.15 6.09
CA ASP A 262 -4.97 20.53 7.08
C ASP A 262 -4.47 20.55 8.54
N GLY A 263 -3.15 20.38 8.75
CA GLY A 263 -2.52 20.36 10.07
C GLY A 263 -2.51 19.00 10.77
N ARG A 264 -3.07 17.95 10.15
CA ARG A 264 -2.87 16.59 10.66
C ARG A 264 -1.43 16.12 10.42
N VAL A 265 -0.91 15.33 11.36
CA VAL A 265 0.37 14.64 11.21
C VAL A 265 0.16 13.17 11.57
N LEU A 266 0.41 12.27 10.63
CA LEU A 266 0.34 10.84 10.87
C LEU A 266 1.71 10.35 11.31
N CYS A 267 1.76 9.76 12.51
CA CYS A 267 2.98 9.34 13.18
C CYS A 267 2.99 7.81 13.35
N GLY A 268 4.05 7.19 12.91
CA GLY A 268 4.15 5.73 12.96
C GLY A 268 5.58 5.22 12.82
N SER A 269 5.72 3.94 12.93
CA SER A 269 4.74 2.93 13.28
C SER A 269 5.42 1.78 14.01
N THR A 270 4.63 0.99 14.72
CA THR A 270 5.13 -0.29 15.22
C THR A 270 5.15 -1.36 14.12
N LEU A 271 5.85 -2.46 14.38
CA LEU A 271 5.84 -3.69 13.61
C LEU A 271 5.79 -4.87 14.57
N GLU A 272 4.67 -5.59 14.57
CA GLU A 272 4.40 -6.61 15.57
C GLU A 272 3.74 -7.83 14.93
N PHE A 273 4.18 -9.04 15.29
CA PHE A 273 3.63 -10.31 14.82
C PHE A 273 2.79 -10.96 15.92
N VAL A 274 1.57 -10.48 16.07
CA VAL A 274 0.61 -10.87 17.13
C VAL A 274 -0.67 -11.51 16.56
N GLY A 275 -0.58 -12.12 15.38
CA GLY A 275 -1.75 -12.63 14.67
C GLY A 275 -2.71 -11.49 14.31
N PHE A 276 -4.02 -11.77 14.38
CA PHE A 276 -5.07 -10.80 14.07
C PHE A 276 -5.56 -10.00 15.29
N GLN A 277 -4.70 -9.78 16.31
CA GLN A 277 -5.02 -8.90 17.44
C GLN A 277 -4.87 -7.43 17.04
N LYS A 278 -5.99 -6.72 16.96
CA LYS A 278 -6.09 -5.34 16.43
C LYS A 278 -6.07 -4.27 17.55
N ASP A 279 -5.37 -4.55 18.64
CA ASP A 279 -5.31 -3.63 19.77
C ASP A 279 -4.28 -2.53 19.56
N VAL A 280 -4.57 -1.34 20.08
CA VAL A 280 -3.60 -0.28 20.32
C VAL A 280 -3.07 -0.45 21.74
N THR A 281 -1.76 -0.52 21.92
CA THR A 281 -1.13 -0.81 23.22
C THR A 281 -0.40 0.40 23.78
N VAL A 282 -0.33 0.51 25.10
CA VAL A 282 0.43 1.58 25.79
C VAL A 282 1.88 1.59 25.32
N GLY A 283 2.53 0.43 25.23
CA GLY A 283 3.94 0.33 24.79
C GLY A 283 4.13 0.77 23.33
N GLY A 284 3.18 0.44 22.43
CA GLY A 284 3.19 0.90 21.04
C GLY A 284 3.06 2.42 20.93
N LEU A 285 2.11 3.00 21.66
CA LEU A 285 1.93 4.46 21.72
C LEU A 285 3.15 5.16 22.28
N ALA A 286 3.69 4.69 23.42
CA ALA A 286 4.86 5.28 24.04
C ALA A 286 6.06 5.29 23.08
N LYS A 287 6.28 4.19 22.35
CA LYS A 287 7.33 4.11 21.33
C LYS A 287 7.14 5.15 20.22
N ILE A 288 5.93 5.26 19.66
CA ILE A 288 5.64 6.22 18.57
C ILE A 288 5.81 7.65 19.09
N LEU A 289 5.21 7.99 20.22
CA LEU A 289 5.26 9.33 20.79
C LEU A 289 6.70 9.75 21.16
N GLY A 290 7.48 8.84 21.74
CA GLY A 290 8.89 9.09 22.02
C GLY A 290 9.72 9.34 20.77
N THR A 291 9.48 8.57 19.69
CA THR A 291 10.12 8.81 18.39
C THR A 291 9.77 10.18 17.83
N ILE A 292 8.50 10.56 17.86
CA ILE A 292 8.01 11.80 17.23
C ILE A 292 8.47 13.04 17.99
N THR A 293 8.45 13.02 19.33
CA THR A 293 8.99 14.12 20.14
C THR A 293 10.52 14.24 20.02
N GLY A 294 11.21 13.14 19.74
CA GLY A 294 12.62 13.14 19.37
C GLY A 294 12.88 13.75 18.00
N LEU A 295 11.99 13.54 17.03
CA LEU A 295 12.07 14.19 15.71
C LEU A 295 11.80 15.69 15.80
N ALA A 296 10.78 16.10 16.53
CA ALA A 296 10.39 17.49 16.69
C ALA A 296 9.83 17.71 18.10
N PRO A 297 10.61 18.34 19.01
CA PRO A 297 10.18 18.56 20.39
C PRO A 297 8.86 19.33 20.51
N SER A 298 8.57 20.25 19.57
CA SER A 298 7.31 21.00 19.52
C SER A 298 6.05 20.12 19.35
N LEU A 299 6.21 18.88 18.90
CA LEU A 299 5.08 17.95 18.79
C LEU A 299 4.63 17.38 20.15
N ALA A 300 5.38 17.63 21.23
CA ALA A 300 4.95 17.26 22.58
C ALA A 300 3.64 17.95 23.00
N ASP A 301 3.39 19.16 22.50
CA ASP A 301 2.18 19.95 22.78
C ASP A 301 1.06 19.73 21.76
N ALA A 302 1.27 18.86 20.76
CA ALA A 302 0.26 18.59 19.75
C ALA A 302 -0.92 17.78 20.32
N LYS A 303 -2.13 18.10 19.87
CA LYS A 303 -3.32 17.34 20.25
C LYS A 303 -3.30 15.96 19.60
N VAL A 304 -3.48 14.89 20.38
CA VAL A 304 -3.76 13.56 19.85
C VAL A 304 -5.22 13.50 19.40
N ASN A 305 -5.45 13.29 18.11
CA ASN A 305 -6.80 13.18 17.55
C ASN A 305 -7.34 11.76 17.69
N ARG A 306 -6.56 10.78 17.21
CA ARG A 306 -6.93 9.38 17.24
C ARG A 306 -5.71 8.48 17.15
N THR A 307 -5.92 7.22 17.53
CA THR A 307 -4.95 6.14 17.42
C THR A 307 -5.64 4.94 16.80
N TRP A 308 -4.91 4.17 16.02
CA TRP A 308 -5.43 2.91 15.48
C TRP A 308 -4.32 1.93 15.20
N SER A 309 -4.70 0.68 14.96
CA SER A 309 -3.81 -0.34 14.45
C SER A 309 -4.45 -1.07 13.27
N ASN A 310 -3.63 -1.65 12.42
CA ASN A 310 -4.09 -2.54 11.36
C ASN A 310 -2.98 -3.49 10.89
N PHE A 311 -3.30 -4.41 9.98
CA PHE A 311 -2.42 -5.48 9.56
C PHE A 311 -1.89 -5.25 8.15
N ARG A 312 -0.58 -5.05 8.03
CA ARG A 312 0.10 -5.11 6.75
C ARG A 312 0.15 -6.57 6.28
N PRO A 313 -0.13 -6.86 5.00
CA PRO A 313 0.06 -8.20 4.44
C PRO A 313 1.56 -8.48 4.28
N PHE A 314 2.18 -9.01 5.33
CA PHE A 314 3.62 -9.29 5.34
C PHE A 314 3.91 -10.57 4.55
N SER A 315 4.78 -10.45 3.57
CA SER A 315 5.37 -11.60 2.87
C SER A 315 6.77 -11.88 3.43
N SER A 316 7.12 -13.14 3.64
CA SER A 316 8.35 -13.51 4.36
C SER A 316 9.64 -13.09 3.66
N ASP A 317 9.62 -12.90 2.34
CA ASP A 317 10.75 -12.43 1.53
C ASP A 317 10.71 -10.92 1.22
N GLY A 318 9.73 -10.19 1.77
CA GLY A 318 9.57 -8.76 1.57
C GLY A 318 8.99 -8.34 0.22
N ALA A 319 8.81 -9.25 -0.73
CA ALA A 319 8.26 -8.95 -2.05
C ALA A 319 6.78 -9.32 -2.16
N ALA A 320 5.99 -8.54 -2.90
CA ALA A 320 4.59 -8.84 -3.15
C ALA A 320 4.40 -10.14 -3.94
N LEU A 321 3.23 -10.72 -3.86
CA LEU A 321 2.78 -11.85 -4.66
C LEU A 321 1.77 -11.33 -5.68
N VAL A 322 2.21 -11.13 -6.94
CA VAL A 322 1.35 -10.59 -8.00
C VAL A 322 1.55 -11.39 -9.28
N GLY A 323 0.47 -11.99 -9.77
CA GLY A 323 0.44 -12.79 -10.98
C GLY A 323 -0.14 -14.18 -10.79
N ASP A 324 0.33 -15.12 -11.59
CA ASP A 324 -0.16 -16.50 -11.66
C ASP A 324 0.00 -17.25 -10.32
N ALA A 325 -1.11 -17.81 -9.84
CA ALA A 325 -1.17 -18.60 -8.61
C ALA A 325 -0.82 -20.10 -8.82
N GLY A 326 -0.48 -20.50 -10.02
CA GLY A 326 -0.27 -21.92 -10.37
C GLY A 326 -1.57 -22.70 -10.60
N ILE A 327 -2.71 -22.04 -10.62
CA ILE A 327 -4.02 -22.55 -11.01
C ILE A 327 -4.53 -21.69 -12.17
N ALA A 328 -4.96 -22.31 -13.25
CA ALA A 328 -5.50 -21.55 -14.38
C ALA A 328 -6.66 -20.66 -13.96
N ASN A 329 -6.70 -19.43 -14.49
CA ASN A 329 -7.70 -18.39 -14.13
C ASN A 329 -7.68 -17.93 -12.66
N LEU A 330 -6.54 -18.07 -11.98
CA LEU A 330 -6.35 -17.56 -10.62
C LEU A 330 -5.13 -16.62 -10.57
N THR A 331 -5.36 -15.40 -10.08
CA THR A 331 -4.31 -14.37 -9.93
C THR A 331 -4.19 -13.97 -8.46
N LEU A 332 -2.96 -13.78 -7.98
CA LEU A 332 -2.69 -13.17 -6.68
C LEU A 332 -2.35 -11.69 -6.83
N ALA A 333 -2.77 -10.87 -5.85
CA ALA A 333 -2.44 -9.45 -5.72
C ALA A 333 -2.34 -9.08 -4.23
N THR A 334 -1.33 -9.62 -3.54
CA THR A 334 -1.20 -9.54 -2.08
C THR A 334 0.26 -9.48 -1.62
N GLY A 335 0.51 -9.44 -0.32
CA GLY A 335 1.86 -9.53 0.25
C GLY A 335 2.68 -8.24 0.17
N HIS A 336 2.09 -7.09 -0.11
CA HIS A 336 2.78 -5.81 -0.35
C HIS A 336 3.41 -5.17 0.90
N HIS A 337 3.17 -5.71 2.09
CA HIS A 337 3.70 -5.26 3.37
C HIS A 337 3.58 -3.74 3.57
N ARG A 338 4.71 -3.02 3.66
CA ARG A 338 4.77 -1.56 3.91
C ARG A 338 4.44 -0.73 2.67
N SER A 339 4.72 -1.27 1.50
CA SER A 339 4.71 -0.53 0.23
C SER A 339 3.38 -0.64 -0.53
N GLY A 340 2.31 -1.12 0.11
CA GLY A 340 1.02 -1.36 -0.56
C GLY A 340 0.44 -0.12 -1.23
N ILE A 341 0.48 1.05 -0.57
CA ILE A 341 0.01 2.29 -1.20
C ILE A 341 0.87 2.60 -2.43
N LEU A 342 2.17 2.66 -2.26
CA LEU A 342 3.12 2.95 -3.35
C LEU A 342 2.92 2.02 -4.56
N LEU A 343 2.79 0.72 -4.32
CA LEU A 343 2.83 -0.31 -5.38
C LEU A 343 1.47 -0.59 -6.04
N ALA A 344 0.39 0.06 -5.60
CA ALA A 344 -0.95 -0.21 -6.10
C ALA A 344 -1.11 0.03 -7.62
N PRO A 345 -0.61 1.13 -8.22
CA PRO A 345 -0.71 1.33 -9.66
C PRO A 345 -0.01 0.22 -10.46
N ALA A 346 1.23 -0.12 -10.10
CA ALA A 346 1.98 -1.18 -10.78
C ALA A 346 1.34 -2.56 -10.60
N THR A 347 0.73 -2.83 -9.44
CA THR A 347 -0.01 -4.07 -9.18
C THR A 347 -1.23 -4.19 -10.07
N ALA A 348 -2.06 -3.14 -10.14
CA ALA A 348 -3.28 -3.17 -10.94
C ALA A 348 -3.00 -3.38 -12.43
N GLU A 349 -1.94 -2.75 -12.96
CA GLU A 349 -1.53 -2.97 -14.35
C GLU A 349 -1.06 -4.41 -14.61
N ARG A 350 -0.33 -5.01 -13.65
CA ARG A 350 0.08 -6.42 -13.77
C ARG A 350 -1.10 -7.37 -13.70
N VAL A 351 -2.05 -7.11 -12.79
CA VAL A 351 -3.31 -7.89 -12.73
C VAL A 351 -4.07 -7.77 -14.04
N ARG A 352 -4.23 -6.54 -14.58
CA ARG A 352 -4.87 -6.33 -15.87
C ARG A 352 -4.17 -7.10 -16.98
N ALA A 353 -2.86 -6.96 -17.09
CA ALA A 353 -2.08 -7.65 -18.13
C ALA A 353 -2.20 -9.17 -18.03
N HIS A 354 -2.20 -9.72 -16.82
CA HIS A 354 -2.38 -11.16 -16.61
C HIS A 354 -3.79 -11.62 -17.00
N VAL A 355 -4.83 -10.94 -16.53
CA VAL A 355 -6.23 -11.34 -16.77
C VAL A 355 -6.68 -11.11 -18.20
N ILE A 356 -6.23 -10.02 -18.85
CA ILE A 356 -6.68 -9.67 -20.22
C ILE A 356 -5.79 -10.28 -21.29
N ASP A 357 -4.47 -10.18 -21.11
CA ASP A 357 -3.49 -10.50 -22.16
C ASP A 357 -2.83 -11.86 -21.91
N GLY A 358 -3.12 -12.55 -20.78
CA GLY A 358 -2.45 -13.78 -20.38
C GLY A 358 -0.94 -13.60 -20.09
N ARG A 359 -0.49 -12.35 -19.89
CA ARG A 359 0.94 -12.06 -19.69
C ARG A 359 1.37 -12.40 -18.28
N THR A 360 2.33 -13.31 -18.18
CA THR A 360 3.06 -13.61 -16.95
C THR A 360 4.53 -13.23 -17.14
N ASP A 361 5.08 -12.52 -16.17
CA ASP A 361 6.51 -12.29 -16.10
C ASP A 361 7.11 -13.29 -15.11
N ALA A 362 7.61 -14.40 -15.65
CA ALA A 362 8.21 -15.47 -14.83
C ALA A 362 9.45 -15.00 -14.05
N ASN A 363 10.14 -13.97 -14.54
CA ASN A 363 11.34 -13.40 -13.90
C ASN A 363 11.00 -12.26 -12.94
N SER A 364 9.74 -11.87 -12.83
CA SER A 364 9.34 -10.81 -11.91
C SER A 364 9.66 -11.19 -10.47
N PRO A 365 10.24 -10.28 -9.66
CA PRO A 365 10.41 -10.50 -8.23
C PRO A 365 9.07 -10.65 -7.50
N TRP A 366 7.96 -10.35 -8.15
CA TRP A 366 6.61 -10.49 -7.63
C TRP A 366 5.93 -11.80 -8.01
N ASN A 367 6.55 -12.61 -8.89
CA ASN A 367 5.96 -13.88 -9.33
C ASN A 367 5.70 -14.81 -8.13
N PRO A 368 4.46 -15.28 -7.91
CA PRO A 368 4.14 -16.19 -6.81
C PRO A 368 4.90 -17.51 -6.83
N SER A 369 5.23 -18.04 -8.01
CA SER A 369 5.93 -19.33 -8.18
C SER A 369 7.35 -19.35 -7.61
N ARG A 370 7.98 -18.19 -7.34
CA ARG A 370 9.29 -18.13 -6.67
C ARG A 370 9.32 -18.80 -5.30
N ARG A 371 8.15 -19.07 -4.71
CA ARG A 371 8.00 -19.73 -3.40
C ARG A 371 7.69 -21.21 -3.45
N THR A 372 7.45 -21.76 -4.63
CA THR A 372 7.21 -23.19 -4.82
C THR A 372 8.51 -23.96 -5.04
N SER A 373 9.65 -23.26 -5.13
CA SER A 373 10.96 -23.80 -5.43
C SER A 373 11.87 -23.98 -4.20
N SER A 374 11.32 -23.93 -2.99
CA SER A 374 12.06 -24.13 -1.73
C SER A 374 11.46 -25.23 -0.87
#